data_893c6d34c640d169c53d4d6ce9caaa52
#
_entry.id   893c6d34c640d169c53d4d6ce9caaa52
#
_cell.length_a   1.000
_cell.length_b   1.000
_cell.length_c   1.000
_cell.angle_alpha   90.00
_cell.angle_beta   90.00
_cell.angle_gamma   90.00
#
_symmetry.space_group_name_H-M   'P 1'
#
loop_
_entity.id
_entity.type
_entity.pdbx_description
1 polymer ?
#
loop_
_entity_poly.entity_id
_entity_poly.type
_entity_poly.pdbx_seq_one_letter_code
_entity_poly.pdbx_strand_id
1 'polypeptide(L)'
;MGKGKFITFEGCEGVGKSTQLRLIKEYFEKTGQDAVFTREPGGTPLAEKIRELILHEEMSAECEASLFAAARSEHIDNFILPALNAGKTVICDRYVDSSIAYQGYARGLGRDRVTAINGYAFRKCMPDAVVFLDMNPLTSWRRQSGNVVENDRLEAEKDEFHLAVYRGFKELAATESRYIRIEPDEDKLVTSGRIIDALRARGIIE
;
A
#
# COMPACT_ATOMS: atom_id res chain seq x y z
N MET A 1 12.75 17.82 -17.32
CA MET A 1 12.08 17.61 -16.03
C MET A 1 12.57 16.30 -15.46
N GLY A 2 12.84 16.21 -14.15
CA GLY A 2 13.19 14.94 -13.50
C GLY A 2 12.02 13.96 -13.53
N LYS A 3 12.30 12.66 -13.36
CA LYS A 3 11.27 11.63 -13.17
C LYS A 3 10.53 11.91 -11.85
N GLY A 4 9.19 11.77 -11.85
CA GLY A 4 8.38 11.90 -10.63
C GLY A 4 8.77 10.89 -9.54
N LYS A 5 8.30 11.08 -8.31
CA LYS A 5 8.54 10.20 -7.18
C LYS A 5 7.40 9.22 -6.98
N PHE A 6 7.72 7.98 -6.61
CA PHE A 6 6.74 6.95 -6.30
C PHE A 6 6.72 6.64 -4.80
N ILE A 7 5.59 6.92 -4.16
CA ILE A 7 5.36 6.73 -2.72
C ILE A 7 4.22 5.73 -2.53
N THR A 8 4.41 4.74 -1.68
CA THR A 8 3.33 3.81 -1.31
C THR A 8 3.00 3.92 0.18
N PHE A 9 1.74 3.67 0.51
CA PHE A 9 1.25 3.60 1.88
C PHE A 9 0.89 2.17 2.22
N GLU A 10 1.51 1.64 3.27
CA GLU A 10 1.35 0.27 3.70
C GLU A 10 0.94 0.18 5.18
N GLY A 11 0.37 -0.94 5.55
CA GLY A 11 -0.09 -1.23 6.92
C GLY A 11 -1.36 -2.07 6.92
N CYS A 12 -1.70 -2.62 8.07
CA CYS A 12 -2.90 -3.42 8.27
C CYS A 12 -4.19 -2.61 8.05
N GLU A 13 -5.32 -3.30 8.06
CA GLU A 13 -6.65 -2.66 8.02
C GLU A 13 -6.85 -1.81 9.29
N GLY A 14 -7.59 -0.72 9.11
CA GLY A 14 -7.99 0.14 10.22
C GLY A 14 -6.92 1.01 10.85
N VAL A 15 -5.67 0.96 10.39
CA VAL A 15 -4.56 1.77 10.93
C VAL A 15 -4.62 3.26 10.55
N GLY A 16 -5.62 3.66 9.73
CA GLY A 16 -5.82 5.06 9.36
C GLY A 16 -5.21 5.47 8.00
N LYS A 17 -4.82 4.53 7.12
CA LYS A 17 -4.24 4.84 5.79
C LYS A 17 -5.09 5.83 5.00
N SER A 18 -6.38 5.56 4.81
CA SER A 18 -7.28 6.43 4.04
C SER A 18 -7.36 7.85 4.60
N THR A 19 -7.33 8.00 5.93
CA THR A 19 -7.28 9.32 6.58
C THR A 19 -5.97 10.04 6.26
N GLN A 20 -4.84 9.36 6.35
CA GLN A 20 -3.53 9.94 6.05
C GLN A 20 -3.41 10.28 4.57
N LEU A 21 -3.84 9.42 3.66
CA LEU A 21 -3.87 9.70 2.22
C LEU A 21 -4.67 10.96 1.87
N ARG A 22 -5.83 11.15 2.52
CA ARG A 22 -6.63 12.38 2.35
C ARG A 22 -5.87 13.63 2.84
N LEU A 23 -5.23 13.57 4.02
CA LEU A 23 -4.46 14.69 4.57
C LEU A 23 -3.22 15.00 3.71
N ILE A 24 -2.54 13.98 3.20
CA ILE A 24 -1.41 14.14 2.27
C ILE A 24 -1.89 14.76 0.94
N LYS A 25 -3.06 14.36 0.44
CA LYS A 25 -3.64 14.98 -0.75
C LYS A 25 -3.90 16.49 -0.53
N GLU A 26 -4.51 16.85 0.59
CA GLU A 26 -4.73 18.26 0.97
C GLU A 26 -3.40 19.04 1.07
N TYR A 27 -2.34 18.40 1.57
CA TYR A 27 -1.00 19.00 1.63
C TYR A 27 -0.44 19.27 0.23
N PHE A 28 -0.48 18.31 -0.71
CA PHE A 28 -0.01 18.49 -2.09
C PHE A 28 -0.81 19.58 -2.81
N GLU A 29 -2.13 19.63 -2.64
CA GLU A 29 -2.99 20.69 -3.20
C GLU A 29 -2.62 22.09 -2.66
N LYS A 30 -2.36 22.21 -1.35
CA LYS A 30 -1.98 23.48 -0.71
C LYS A 30 -0.58 23.97 -1.12
N THR A 31 0.34 23.05 -1.37
CA THR A 31 1.73 23.37 -1.73
C THR A 31 1.94 23.50 -3.25
N GLY A 32 0.92 23.16 -4.05
CA GLY A 32 0.99 23.24 -5.52
C GLY A 32 1.91 22.19 -6.15
N GLN A 33 2.30 21.15 -5.39
CA GLN A 33 3.10 20.03 -5.92
C GLN A 33 2.23 19.11 -6.78
N ASP A 34 2.70 18.74 -7.98
CA ASP A 34 1.92 17.90 -8.91
C ASP A 34 1.97 16.43 -8.49
N ALA A 35 0.85 15.90 -8.03
CA ALA A 35 0.71 14.53 -7.58
C ALA A 35 -0.57 13.87 -8.08
N VAL A 36 -0.49 12.55 -8.29
CA VAL A 36 -1.65 11.69 -8.58
C VAL A 36 -1.79 10.63 -7.50
N PHE A 37 -3.04 10.34 -7.14
CA PHE A 37 -3.38 9.39 -6.09
C PHE A 37 -4.08 8.18 -6.70
N THR A 38 -3.67 6.99 -6.28
CA THR A 38 -4.19 5.72 -6.77
C THR A 38 -4.17 4.66 -5.67
N ARG A 39 -4.64 3.44 -5.99
CA ARG A 39 -4.64 2.32 -5.06
C ARG A 39 -4.47 0.98 -5.76
N GLU A 40 -4.06 -0.03 -5.03
CA GLU A 40 -4.05 -1.42 -5.47
C GLU A 40 -4.85 -2.34 -4.53
N PRO A 41 -5.47 -3.39 -5.09
CA PRO A 41 -5.65 -3.62 -6.52
C PRO A 41 -6.61 -2.60 -7.13
N GLY A 42 -6.37 -2.18 -8.40
CA GLY A 42 -7.20 -1.19 -9.08
C GLY A 42 -6.41 -0.14 -9.85
N GLY A 43 -7.00 1.05 -10.02
CA GLY A 43 -6.35 2.21 -10.65
C GLY A 43 -6.44 2.27 -12.18
N THR A 44 -6.88 1.21 -12.86
CA THR A 44 -7.20 1.19 -14.29
C THR A 44 -8.47 0.38 -14.53
N PRO A 45 -9.18 0.59 -15.66
CA PRO A 45 -10.44 -0.14 -15.91
C PRO A 45 -10.31 -1.67 -15.88
N LEU A 46 -9.18 -2.22 -16.34
CA LEU A 46 -8.94 -3.66 -16.27
C LEU A 46 -8.57 -4.10 -14.85
N ALA A 47 -7.70 -3.36 -14.18
CA ALA A 47 -7.32 -3.68 -12.80
C ALA A 47 -8.51 -3.60 -11.83
N GLU A 48 -9.49 -2.70 -12.05
CA GLU A 48 -10.75 -2.67 -11.27
C GLU A 48 -11.60 -3.94 -11.49
N LYS A 49 -11.69 -4.47 -12.71
CA LYS A 49 -12.37 -5.75 -12.97
C LYS A 49 -11.69 -6.93 -12.26
N ILE A 50 -10.34 -6.92 -12.24
CA ILE A 50 -9.58 -7.94 -11.51
C ILE A 50 -9.80 -7.77 -9.99
N ARG A 51 -9.88 -6.54 -9.48
CA ARG A 51 -10.22 -6.25 -8.08
C ARG A 51 -11.55 -6.89 -7.68
N GLU A 52 -12.61 -6.76 -8.50
CA GLU A 52 -13.90 -7.37 -8.23
C GLU A 52 -13.78 -8.90 -8.03
N LEU A 53 -13.01 -9.58 -8.89
CA LEU A 53 -12.73 -11.00 -8.71
C LEU A 53 -12.00 -11.29 -7.40
N ILE A 54 -10.94 -10.53 -7.10
CA ILE A 54 -10.13 -10.72 -5.88
C ILE A 54 -10.97 -10.58 -4.61
N LEU A 55 -11.86 -9.58 -4.56
CA LEU A 55 -12.61 -9.25 -3.35
C LEU A 55 -13.81 -10.15 -3.09
N HIS A 56 -14.41 -10.75 -4.15
CA HIS A 56 -15.69 -11.42 -4.03
C HIS A 56 -15.67 -12.92 -4.37
N GLU A 57 -14.63 -13.41 -5.08
CA GLU A 57 -14.58 -14.81 -5.49
C GLU A 57 -13.65 -15.64 -4.60
N GLU A 58 -14.06 -16.86 -4.28
CA GLU A 58 -13.22 -17.85 -3.62
C GLU A 58 -12.15 -18.37 -4.56
N MET A 59 -10.89 -18.43 -4.09
CA MET A 59 -9.78 -18.88 -4.92
C MET A 59 -8.61 -19.43 -4.11
N SER A 60 -7.72 -20.17 -4.77
CA SER A 60 -6.47 -20.62 -4.16
C SER A 60 -5.50 -19.46 -3.92
N ALA A 61 -4.59 -19.61 -2.96
CA ALA A 61 -3.58 -18.60 -2.65
C ALA A 61 -2.70 -18.22 -3.87
N GLU A 62 -2.36 -19.21 -4.71
CA GLU A 62 -1.61 -18.97 -5.97
C GLU A 62 -2.41 -18.15 -6.98
N CYS A 63 -3.70 -18.43 -7.13
CA CYS A 63 -4.59 -17.65 -8.00
C CYS A 63 -4.70 -16.22 -7.48
N GLU A 64 -4.95 -16.04 -6.18
CA GLU A 64 -5.01 -14.74 -5.52
C GLU A 64 -3.73 -13.92 -5.79
N ALA A 65 -2.55 -14.48 -5.51
CA ALA A 65 -1.26 -13.82 -5.76
C ALA A 65 -1.05 -13.44 -7.24
N SER A 66 -1.48 -14.32 -8.16
CA SER A 66 -1.35 -14.10 -9.61
C SER A 66 -2.29 -13.00 -10.09
N LEU A 67 -3.52 -12.92 -9.58
CA LEU A 67 -4.45 -11.85 -9.90
C LEU A 67 -3.98 -10.49 -9.36
N PHE A 68 -3.44 -10.43 -8.14
CA PHE A 68 -2.81 -9.21 -7.63
C PHE A 68 -1.65 -8.76 -8.53
N ALA A 69 -0.80 -9.68 -8.97
CA ALA A 69 0.32 -9.36 -9.85
C ALA A 69 -0.13 -8.93 -11.25
N ALA A 70 -1.20 -9.52 -11.80
CA ALA A 70 -1.79 -9.13 -13.08
C ALA A 70 -2.37 -7.71 -13.02
N ALA A 71 -3.19 -7.40 -11.99
CA ALA A 71 -3.74 -6.07 -11.77
C ALA A 71 -2.62 -5.02 -11.61
N ARG A 72 -1.57 -5.35 -10.88
CA ARG A 72 -0.39 -4.50 -10.68
C ARG A 72 0.38 -4.24 -11.96
N SER A 73 0.60 -5.25 -12.79
CA SER A 73 1.29 -5.08 -14.07
C SER A 73 0.55 -4.11 -14.98
N GLU A 74 -0.78 -4.23 -15.06
CA GLU A 74 -1.66 -3.32 -15.79
C GLU A 74 -1.59 -1.89 -15.23
N HIS A 75 -1.62 -1.76 -13.90
CA HIS A 75 -1.55 -0.48 -13.21
C HIS A 75 -0.19 0.22 -13.42
N ILE A 76 0.91 -0.53 -13.39
CA ILE A 76 2.26 -0.01 -13.66
C ILE A 76 2.32 0.62 -15.06
N ASP A 77 1.92 -0.12 -16.08
CA ASP A 77 2.12 0.29 -17.48
C ASP A 77 1.16 1.40 -17.91
N ASN A 78 -0.08 1.36 -17.43
CA ASN A 78 -1.14 2.25 -17.92
C ASN A 78 -1.47 3.43 -16.99
N PHE A 79 -0.88 3.47 -15.78
CA PHE A 79 -1.09 4.59 -14.85
C PHE A 79 0.20 5.08 -14.20
N ILE A 80 0.94 4.20 -13.48
CA ILE A 80 2.06 4.63 -12.64
C ILE A 80 3.21 5.17 -13.49
N LEU A 81 3.73 4.39 -14.43
CA LEU A 81 4.86 4.80 -15.27
C LEU A 81 4.55 6.02 -16.13
N PRO A 82 3.39 6.15 -16.79
CA PRO A 82 3.02 7.37 -17.50
C PRO A 82 3.04 8.62 -16.60
N ALA A 83 2.49 8.54 -15.38
CA ALA A 83 2.48 9.67 -14.44
C ALA A 83 3.90 10.04 -13.99
N LEU A 84 4.72 9.06 -13.61
CA LEU A 84 6.12 9.28 -13.22
C LEU A 84 6.95 9.88 -14.35
N ASN A 85 6.74 9.43 -15.59
CA ASN A 85 7.45 9.94 -16.76
C ASN A 85 7.00 11.37 -17.11
N ALA A 86 5.78 11.76 -16.75
CA ALA A 86 5.29 13.13 -16.84
C ALA A 86 5.82 14.04 -15.70
N GLY A 87 6.67 13.52 -14.80
CA GLY A 87 7.24 14.27 -13.68
C GLY A 87 6.34 14.37 -12.46
N LYS A 88 5.17 13.69 -12.45
CA LYS A 88 4.22 13.72 -11.34
C LYS A 88 4.65 12.79 -10.21
N THR A 89 4.44 13.22 -8.97
CA THR A 89 4.52 12.31 -7.81
C THR A 89 3.33 11.35 -7.83
N VAL A 90 3.58 10.04 -7.74
CA VAL A 90 2.53 9.02 -7.62
C VAL A 90 2.45 8.57 -6.17
N ILE A 91 1.25 8.62 -5.58
CA ILE A 91 0.96 8.16 -4.23
C ILE A 91 -0.06 7.03 -4.33
N CYS A 92 0.33 5.83 -3.87
CA CYS A 92 -0.47 4.62 -4.01
C CYS A 92 -0.83 4.02 -2.64
N ASP A 93 -2.12 3.79 -2.40
CA ASP A 93 -2.58 2.97 -1.27
C ASP A 93 -2.35 1.50 -1.60
N ARG A 94 -1.40 0.88 -0.91
CA ARG A 94 -0.87 -0.46 -1.12
C ARG A 94 -0.12 -0.64 -2.45
N TYR A 95 0.85 -1.57 -2.42
CA TYR A 95 1.60 -1.99 -3.59
C TYR A 95 2.16 -3.41 -3.39
N VAL A 96 3.30 -3.72 -3.99
CA VAL A 96 3.90 -5.06 -3.97
C VAL A 96 4.22 -5.59 -2.56
N ASP A 97 4.50 -4.70 -1.61
CA ASP A 97 4.76 -5.07 -0.22
C ASP A 97 3.54 -5.66 0.47
N SER A 98 2.34 -5.17 0.15
CA SER A 98 1.09 -5.80 0.55
C SER A 98 1.01 -7.26 0.06
N SER A 99 1.39 -7.55 -1.20
CA SER A 99 1.39 -8.94 -1.68
C SER A 99 2.36 -9.82 -0.90
N ILE A 100 3.54 -9.33 -0.54
CA ILE A 100 4.47 -10.08 0.30
C ILE A 100 3.85 -10.35 1.67
N ALA A 101 3.26 -9.33 2.31
CA ALA A 101 2.66 -9.48 3.65
C ALA A 101 1.43 -10.40 3.64
N TYR A 102 0.50 -10.22 2.68
CA TYR A 102 -0.76 -10.97 2.62
C TYR A 102 -0.56 -12.36 2.02
N GLN A 103 -0.07 -12.47 0.78
CA GLN A 103 0.07 -13.75 0.09
C GLN A 103 1.31 -14.51 0.55
N GLY A 104 2.42 -13.80 0.83
CA GLY A 104 3.66 -14.42 1.27
C GLY A 104 3.58 -14.94 2.71
N TYR A 105 3.25 -14.06 3.67
CA TYR A 105 3.24 -14.42 5.09
C TYR A 105 1.91 -15.02 5.53
N ALA A 106 0.79 -14.36 5.26
CA ALA A 106 -0.49 -14.79 5.83
C ALA A 106 -1.11 -15.97 5.05
N ARG A 107 -1.04 -16.02 3.71
CA ARG A 107 -1.44 -17.19 2.91
C ARG A 107 -0.38 -18.30 2.88
N GLY A 108 0.83 -18.04 3.38
CA GLY A 108 1.88 -19.06 3.50
C GLY A 108 2.60 -19.43 2.21
N LEU A 109 2.49 -18.64 1.13
CA LEU A 109 3.24 -18.91 -0.11
C LEU A 109 4.75 -18.69 0.02
N GLY A 110 5.16 -17.90 1.02
CA GLY A 110 6.55 -17.50 1.21
C GLY A 110 6.97 -16.29 0.37
N ARG A 111 7.93 -15.53 0.89
CA ARG A 111 8.44 -14.28 0.27
C ARG A 111 8.98 -14.53 -1.14
N ASP A 112 9.80 -15.57 -1.32
CA ASP A 112 10.47 -15.82 -2.62
C ASP A 112 9.46 -16.13 -3.72
N ARG A 113 8.44 -16.93 -3.42
CA ARG A 113 7.39 -17.26 -4.38
C ARG A 113 6.61 -16.03 -4.82
N VAL A 114 6.18 -15.21 -3.86
CA VAL A 114 5.45 -13.96 -4.15
C VAL A 114 6.32 -12.95 -4.88
N THR A 115 7.61 -12.86 -4.55
CA THR A 115 8.57 -12.03 -5.28
C THR A 115 8.72 -12.48 -6.74
N ALA A 116 8.78 -13.78 -6.99
CA ALA A 116 8.87 -14.32 -8.34
C ALA A 116 7.60 -14.00 -9.16
N ILE A 117 6.40 -14.19 -8.58
CA ILE A 117 5.12 -13.84 -9.21
C ILE A 117 5.07 -12.34 -9.55
N ASN A 118 5.56 -11.48 -8.66
CA ASN A 118 5.60 -10.04 -8.85
C ASN A 118 6.88 -9.52 -9.54
N GLY A 119 7.66 -10.40 -10.17
CA GLY A 119 8.96 -10.06 -10.77
C GLY A 119 8.91 -8.91 -11.78
N TYR A 120 7.75 -8.66 -12.40
CA TYR A 120 7.56 -7.49 -13.27
C TYR A 120 7.67 -6.18 -12.47
N ALA A 121 6.94 -6.05 -11.37
CA ALA A 121 6.97 -4.86 -10.52
C ALA A 121 8.37 -4.59 -9.96
N PHE A 122 9.05 -5.63 -9.45
CA PHE A 122 10.40 -5.50 -8.90
C PHE A 122 11.43 -5.00 -9.93
N ARG A 123 11.28 -5.35 -11.19
CA ARG A 123 12.20 -4.89 -12.25
C ARG A 123 11.83 -3.52 -12.83
N LYS A 124 10.56 -3.16 -12.82
CA LYS A 124 10.06 -1.99 -13.56
C LYS A 124 9.80 -0.78 -12.70
N CYS A 125 9.21 -0.95 -11.53
CA CYS A 125 8.67 0.16 -10.77
C CYS A 125 8.62 -0.14 -9.28
N MET A 126 9.72 0.08 -8.57
CA MET A 126 9.75 0.02 -7.11
C MET A 126 9.55 1.42 -6.52
N PRO A 127 8.87 1.54 -5.37
CA PRO A 127 8.66 2.84 -4.75
C PRO A 127 9.98 3.43 -4.22
N ASP A 128 10.11 4.75 -4.36
CA ASP A 128 11.19 5.56 -3.75
C ASP A 128 11.04 5.57 -2.21
N ALA A 129 9.81 5.56 -1.71
CA ALA A 129 9.50 5.50 -0.29
C ALA A 129 8.24 4.67 -0.01
N VAL A 130 8.26 3.91 1.08
CA VAL A 130 7.11 3.17 1.62
C VAL A 130 6.77 3.75 2.98
N VAL A 131 5.65 4.43 3.10
CA VAL A 131 5.12 4.91 4.37
C VAL A 131 4.36 3.77 5.04
N PHE A 132 4.97 3.17 6.05
CA PHE A 132 4.38 2.09 6.82
C PHE A 132 3.75 2.62 8.10
N LEU A 133 2.42 2.55 8.19
CA LEU A 133 1.67 2.85 9.40
C LEU A 133 1.75 1.65 10.35
N ASP A 134 2.69 1.72 11.28
CA ASP A 134 3.04 0.62 12.18
C ASP A 134 2.10 0.59 13.38
N MET A 135 1.00 -0.11 13.24
CA MET A 135 0.03 -0.36 14.32
C MET A 135 -0.43 -1.81 14.28
N ASN A 136 -0.47 -2.44 15.46
CA ASN A 136 -1.01 -3.79 15.60
C ASN A 136 -2.49 -3.83 15.20
N PRO A 137 -2.92 -4.75 14.31
CA PRO A 137 -4.30 -4.83 13.83
C PRO A 137 -5.32 -5.00 14.96
N LEU A 138 -5.02 -5.74 16.01
CA LEU A 138 -5.91 -5.90 17.16
C LEU A 138 -6.13 -4.59 17.94
N THR A 139 -5.17 -3.66 17.87
CA THR A 139 -5.30 -2.32 18.45
C THR A 139 -6.10 -1.41 17.52
N SER A 140 -5.90 -1.49 16.20
CA SER A 140 -6.61 -0.67 15.23
C SER A 140 -8.12 -0.96 15.23
N TRP A 141 -8.52 -2.23 15.33
CA TRP A 141 -9.93 -2.61 15.38
C TRP A 141 -10.66 -2.10 16.62
N ARG A 142 -10.01 -2.07 17.77
CA ARG A 142 -10.57 -1.45 18.99
C ARG A 142 -10.88 0.04 18.80
N ARG A 143 -10.12 0.73 17.93
CA ARG A 143 -10.36 2.14 17.59
C ARG A 143 -11.52 2.33 16.61
N GLN A 144 -11.86 1.29 15.83
CA GLN A 144 -12.94 1.31 14.84
C GLN A 144 -14.29 0.80 15.37
N SER A 145 -14.37 0.35 16.63
CA SER A 145 -15.60 -0.19 17.22
C SER A 145 -16.75 0.80 17.09
N GLY A 146 -17.60 0.61 16.07
CA GLY A 146 -18.76 1.46 15.73
C GLY A 146 -19.00 1.70 14.24
N ASN A 147 -18.01 1.50 13.39
CA ASN A 147 -18.19 1.58 11.93
C ASN A 147 -18.27 0.18 11.33
N VAL A 148 -19.46 -0.21 10.90
CA VAL A 148 -19.63 -1.41 10.05
C VAL A 148 -19.10 -1.02 8.67
N VAL A 149 -17.88 -1.42 8.36
CA VAL A 149 -17.35 -1.41 7.00
C VAL A 149 -17.84 -2.71 6.35
N GLU A 150 -18.28 -2.67 5.09
CA GLU A 150 -18.48 -3.89 4.29
C GLU A 150 -17.13 -4.62 4.27
N ASN A 151 -17.05 -5.72 5.01
CA ASN A 151 -15.84 -6.54 5.06
C ASN A 151 -15.74 -7.30 3.75
N ASP A 152 -14.71 -7.00 2.97
CA ASP A 152 -14.33 -7.86 1.85
C ASP A 152 -13.74 -9.20 2.37
N ARG A 153 -13.51 -10.15 1.44
CA ARG A 153 -13.01 -11.49 1.76
C ARG A 153 -11.71 -11.48 2.57
N LEU A 154 -10.84 -10.50 2.36
CA LEU A 154 -9.56 -10.40 3.07
C LEU A 154 -9.72 -9.78 4.45
N GLU A 155 -10.64 -8.81 4.60
CA GLU A 155 -10.97 -8.21 5.89
C GLU A 155 -11.73 -9.18 6.80
N ALA A 156 -12.48 -10.13 6.22
CA ALA A 156 -13.22 -11.16 6.95
C ALA A 156 -12.35 -12.30 7.53
N GLU A 157 -11.05 -12.30 7.24
CA GLU A 157 -10.11 -13.31 7.76
C GLU A 157 -9.94 -13.22 9.29
N LYS A 158 -9.45 -14.31 9.88
CA LYS A 158 -9.25 -14.41 11.34
C LYS A 158 -8.07 -13.57 11.83
N ASP A 159 -8.04 -13.32 13.14
CA ASP A 159 -6.99 -12.55 13.81
C ASP A 159 -5.58 -13.05 13.48
N GLU A 160 -5.37 -14.39 13.40
CA GLU A 160 -4.08 -14.98 13.09
C GLU A 160 -3.56 -14.56 11.70
N PHE A 161 -4.47 -14.43 10.72
CA PHE A 161 -4.13 -13.96 9.39
C PHE A 161 -3.62 -12.51 9.44
N HIS A 162 -4.35 -11.62 10.07
CA HIS A 162 -3.97 -10.21 10.19
C HIS A 162 -2.70 -10.00 11.01
N LEU A 163 -2.48 -10.82 12.05
CA LEU A 163 -1.21 -10.84 12.79
C LEU A 163 -0.04 -11.34 11.94
N ALA A 164 -0.27 -12.30 11.03
CA ALA A 164 0.75 -12.75 10.08
C ALA A 164 1.08 -11.66 9.06
N VAL A 165 0.07 -10.94 8.53
CA VAL A 165 0.27 -9.74 7.69
C VAL A 165 1.12 -8.69 8.41
N TYR A 166 0.78 -8.39 9.66
CA TYR A 166 1.53 -7.41 10.45
C TYR A 166 3.00 -7.81 10.64
N ARG A 167 3.27 -9.11 10.94
CA ARG A 167 4.65 -9.63 11.01
C ARG A 167 5.39 -9.46 9.70
N GLY A 168 4.73 -9.72 8.56
CA GLY A 168 5.30 -9.51 7.24
C GLY A 168 5.73 -8.05 7.00
N PHE A 169 4.88 -7.09 7.31
CA PHE A 169 5.23 -5.67 7.21
C PHE A 169 6.37 -5.27 8.16
N LYS A 170 6.39 -5.80 9.39
CA LYS A 170 7.48 -5.52 10.35
C LYS A 170 8.82 -6.02 9.85
N GLU A 171 8.87 -7.20 9.24
CA GLU A 171 10.10 -7.76 8.67
C GLU A 171 10.57 -6.96 7.47
N LEU A 172 9.65 -6.59 6.56
CA LEU A 172 9.98 -5.70 5.43
C LEU A 172 10.52 -4.35 5.92
N ALA A 173 9.88 -3.74 6.91
CA ALA A 173 10.31 -2.46 7.47
C ALA A 173 11.67 -2.53 8.17
N ALA A 174 12.08 -3.70 8.66
CA ALA A 174 13.39 -3.91 9.28
C ALA A 174 14.51 -4.15 8.25
N THR A 175 14.18 -4.63 7.04
CA THR A 175 15.16 -5.07 6.04
C THR A 175 15.28 -4.16 4.83
N GLU A 176 14.25 -3.36 4.52
CA GLU A 176 14.18 -2.53 3.32
C GLU A 176 14.40 -1.04 3.65
N SER A 177 15.46 -0.44 3.14
CA SER A 177 15.84 0.96 3.41
C SER A 177 14.83 2.01 2.92
N ARG A 178 13.96 1.65 1.96
CA ARG A 178 12.90 2.53 1.44
C ARG A 178 11.73 2.72 2.41
N TYR A 179 11.66 1.95 3.51
CA TYR A 179 10.59 2.09 4.50
C TYR A 179 10.77 3.33 5.38
N ILE A 180 9.66 4.01 5.60
CA ILE A 180 9.46 5.05 6.59
C ILE A 180 8.43 4.53 7.58
N ARG A 181 8.90 4.07 8.73
CA ARG A 181 8.04 3.55 9.79
C ARG A 181 7.45 4.71 10.57
N ILE A 182 6.12 4.78 10.62
CA ILE A 182 5.35 5.79 11.35
C ILE A 182 4.44 5.07 12.36
N GLU A 183 4.61 5.36 13.62
CA GLU A 183 3.65 4.95 14.66
C GLU A 183 2.50 5.96 14.68
N PRO A 184 1.26 5.53 14.33
CA PRO A 184 0.12 6.44 14.28
C PRO A 184 -0.25 6.97 15.67
N ASP A 185 -0.38 8.29 15.77
CA ASP A 185 -0.85 9.00 16.94
C ASP A 185 -2.40 8.96 17.03
N GLU A 186 -2.96 9.27 18.18
CA GLU A 186 -4.41 9.49 18.34
C GLU A 186 -4.87 10.71 17.54
N ASP A 187 -4.05 11.76 17.50
CA ASP A 187 -4.26 12.89 16.61
C ASP A 187 -3.73 12.58 15.20
N LYS A 188 -4.66 12.47 14.27
CA LYS A 188 -4.37 12.24 12.84
C LYS A 188 -3.49 13.34 12.22
N LEU A 189 -3.52 14.58 12.72
CA LEU A 189 -2.71 15.68 12.21
C LEU A 189 -1.25 15.53 12.67
N VAL A 190 -1.01 15.05 13.88
CA VAL A 190 0.34 14.71 14.36
C VAL A 190 0.94 13.60 13.51
N THR A 191 0.17 12.54 13.22
CA THR A 191 0.61 11.46 12.31
C THR A 191 0.95 12.01 10.93
N SER A 192 0.09 12.86 10.36
CA SER A 192 0.32 13.47 9.05
C SER A 192 1.58 14.35 9.02
N GLY A 193 1.80 15.15 10.05
CA GLY A 193 3.03 15.93 10.21
C GLY A 193 4.28 15.05 10.20
N ARG A 194 4.31 13.98 11.00
CA ARG A 194 5.41 12.99 11.01
C ARG A 194 5.70 12.39 9.63
N ILE A 195 4.65 12.08 8.85
CA ILE A 195 4.79 11.55 7.49
C ILE A 195 5.43 12.59 6.58
N ILE A 196 4.90 13.82 6.56
CA ILE A 196 5.41 14.91 5.73
C ILE A 196 6.87 15.20 6.06
N ASP A 197 7.20 15.36 7.34
CA ASP A 197 8.57 15.65 7.79
C ASP A 197 9.54 14.54 7.40
N ALA A 198 9.14 13.27 7.52
CA ALA A 198 9.97 12.14 7.12
C ALA A 198 10.18 12.05 5.61
N LEU A 199 9.16 12.35 4.79
CA LEU A 199 9.28 12.40 3.33
C LEU A 199 10.18 13.55 2.88
N ARG A 200 10.06 14.73 3.52
CA ARG A 200 10.94 15.89 3.29
C ARG A 200 12.39 15.58 3.67
N ALA A 201 12.61 15.01 4.84
CA ALA A 201 13.96 14.65 5.31
C ALA A 201 14.69 13.68 4.35
N ARG A 202 13.93 12.88 3.58
CA ARG A 202 14.48 12.00 2.53
C ARG A 202 14.56 12.67 1.14
N GLY A 203 14.16 13.91 1.00
CA GLY A 203 14.13 14.62 -0.29
C GLY A 203 13.15 13.99 -1.30
N ILE A 204 12.07 13.37 -0.80
CA ILE A 204 11.04 12.75 -1.64
C ILE A 204 9.99 13.79 -2.06
N ILE A 205 9.66 14.71 -1.16
CA ILE A 205 8.75 15.86 -1.38
C ILE A 205 9.41 17.16 -0.93
N GLU A 206 8.85 18.30 -1.36
CA GLU A 206 9.26 19.66 -0.96
C GLU A 206 8.61 20.11 0.36
#